data_ab7f39d0653c57aa30bb2d4fedcd1535
#
_entry.id   ab7f39d0653c57aa30bb2d4fedcd1535
#
_cell.length_a   1.000
_cell.length_b   1.000
_cell.length_c   1.000
_cell.angle_alpha   90.00
_cell.angle_beta   90.00
_cell.angle_gamma   90.00
#
_symmetry.space_group_name_H-M   'P 1'
#
loop_
_entity.id
_entity.type
_entity.pdbx_description
1 polymer ?
#
loop_
_entity_poly.entity_id
_entity_poly.type
_entity_poly.pdbx_seq_one_letter_code
_entity_poly.pdbx_strand_id
1 'polypeptide(L)'
;MKRLLVNAVPLTVVGTGIARYLAGLYGELERTAQGELDIWYFDGRKISKKMPNPAMPGLQERLGRLLWRMPWPVAFGARMLNHVRMEASFSRVAKDFDCYHEAGYFPLDTKVDMQTVLTIHDMSLLRYPQWHPRERVEYWKRYFHQRLDRVDQILAVSQFTKDEITSLLQVDPDRITVTPLGVDHDVFNTGHDAEADAELERLGVPDTFVLFVGSGDPRKNLDVARQAVSRVSQRLPLVVVGWSGWEQEAGGVMGLGYVSDRILAQLYRRASVFVMPSSYEGFGLPVAESMACGCPTLVADAGSLPEVGGDGVHIYGDPRDEDGLTESIEKTLGSNAFSQALSARGVVRAKDLGWPACAALTARKI
;
A
#
# COMPACT_ATOMS: atom_id res chain seq x y z
N MET A 1 25.43 19.11 0.33
CA MET A 1 24.69 17.83 0.39
C MET A 1 23.76 17.92 1.58
N LYS A 2 22.45 17.86 1.36
CA LYS A 2 21.43 17.97 2.41
C LYS A 2 21.31 16.63 3.16
N ARG A 3 21.36 16.65 4.50
CA ARG A 3 21.26 15.44 5.33
C ARG A 3 19.80 15.13 5.64
N LEU A 4 19.33 13.99 5.14
CA LEU A 4 17.94 13.55 5.26
C LEU A 4 17.83 12.39 6.23
N LEU A 5 16.96 12.52 7.24
CA LEU A 5 16.59 11.46 8.16
C LEU A 5 15.20 10.90 7.81
N VAL A 6 15.15 9.61 7.53
CA VAL A 6 13.91 8.92 7.11
C VAL A 6 13.41 8.05 8.26
N ASN A 7 12.12 8.14 8.59
CA ASN A 7 11.50 7.15 9.46
C ASN A 7 11.34 5.83 8.70
N ALA A 8 12.22 4.89 8.94
CA ALA A 8 12.26 3.58 8.31
C ALA A 8 11.65 2.46 9.17
N VAL A 9 10.98 2.80 10.26
CA VAL A 9 10.28 1.82 11.12
C VAL A 9 9.28 0.97 10.31
N PRO A 10 8.51 1.51 9.33
CA PRO A 10 7.63 0.69 8.52
C PRO A 10 8.33 -0.40 7.70
N LEU A 11 9.60 -0.21 7.32
CA LEU A 11 10.42 -1.22 6.63
C LEU A 11 10.72 -2.45 7.49
N THR A 12 10.60 -2.33 8.81
CA THR A 12 10.81 -3.49 9.71
C THR A 12 9.64 -4.47 9.73
N VAL A 13 8.52 -4.11 9.07
CA VAL A 13 7.31 -4.94 8.96
C VAL A 13 7.14 -5.43 7.53
N VAL A 14 7.08 -6.75 7.35
CA VAL A 14 6.98 -7.38 6.02
C VAL A 14 5.62 -7.14 5.37
N GLY A 15 5.62 -6.86 4.06
CA GLY A 15 4.43 -6.95 3.20
C GLY A 15 3.42 -5.81 3.35
N THR A 16 3.80 -4.66 3.91
CA THR A 16 2.91 -3.50 3.94
C THR A 16 3.11 -2.58 2.73
N GLY A 17 2.02 -1.92 2.27
CA GLY A 17 2.12 -0.93 1.18
C GLY A 17 3.09 0.21 1.50
N ILE A 18 3.20 0.61 2.79
CA ILE A 18 4.14 1.65 3.23
C ILE A 18 5.60 1.16 3.12
N ALA A 19 5.86 -0.11 3.43
CA ALA A 19 7.19 -0.68 3.25
C ALA A 19 7.60 -0.70 1.76
N ARG A 20 6.67 -1.06 0.85
CA ARG A 20 6.89 -0.97 -0.61
C ARG A 20 7.13 0.47 -1.06
N TYR A 21 6.34 1.41 -0.58
CA TYR A 21 6.55 2.84 -0.85
C TYR A 21 7.96 3.28 -0.47
N LEU A 22 8.38 3.02 0.76
CA LEU A 22 9.71 3.40 1.22
C LEU A 22 10.81 2.73 0.42
N ALA A 23 10.70 1.43 0.14
CA ALA A 23 11.69 0.70 -0.64
C ALA A 23 11.82 1.24 -2.06
N GLY A 24 10.69 1.46 -2.76
CA GLY A 24 10.67 1.98 -4.11
C GLY A 24 11.14 3.42 -4.21
N LEU A 25 10.60 4.31 -3.37
CA LEU A 25 10.98 5.73 -3.36
C LEU A 25 12.47 5.91 -3.05
N TYR A 26 12.94 5.32 -1.96
CA TYR A 26 14.31 5.53 -1.53
C TYR A 26 15.33 4.74 -2.33
N GLY A 27 14.97 3.57 -2.89
CA GLY A 27 15.79 2.89 -3.88
C GLY A 27 16.07 3.77 -5.10
N GLU A 28 15.05 4.51 -5.56
CA GLU A 28 15.18 5.45 -6.67
C GLU A 28 15.93 6.73 -6.29
N LEU A 29 15.66 7.30 -5.11
CA LEU A 29 16.38 8.49 -4.62
C LEU A 29 17.87 8.21 -4.38
N GLU A 30 18.25 7.05 -3.84
CA GLU A 30 19.64 6.65 -3.69
C GLU A 30 20.36 6.55 -5.03
N ARG A 31 19.63 6.17 -6.09
CA ARG A 31 20.18 6.07 -7.45
C ARG A 31 20.30 7.43 -8.14
N THR A 32 19.32 8.33 -7.96
CA THR A 32 19.19 9.55 -8.76
C THR A 32 19.71 10.82 -8.06
N ALA A 33 19.65 10.88 -6.73
CA ALA A 33 20.05 12.06 -5.94
C ALA A 33 21.46 11.94 -5.35
N GLN A 34 22.34 11.13 -5.96
CA GLN A 34 23.74 10.98 -5.52
C GLN A 34 24.47 12.33 -5.57
N GLY A 35 25.05 12.71 -4.41
CA GLY A 35 25.74 13.99 -4.26
C GLY A 35 24.85 15.16 -3.83
N GLU A 36 23.53 15.04 -3.90
CA GLU A 36 22.58 16.06 -3.43
C GLU A 36 22.06 15.75 -2.03
N LEU A 37 21.67 14.49 -1.79
CA LEU A 37 21.12 13.99 -0.53
C LEU A 37 22.08 13.01 0.16
N ASP A 38 22.24 13.18 1.48
CA ASP A 38 22.87 12.19 2.39
C ASP A 38 21.77 11.52 3.21
N ILE A 39 21.31 10.37 2.72
CA ILE A 39 20.11 9.68 3.23
C ILE A 39 20.49 8.74 4.37
N TRP A 40 19.76 8.85 5.49
CA TRP A 40 19.90 8.02 6.67
C TRP A 40 18.55 7.50 7.12
N TYR A 41 18.52 6.25 7.57
CA TYR A 41 17.33 5.52 7.97
C TYR A 41 17.28 5.32 9.48
N PHE A 42 16.19 5.73 10.11
CA PHE A 42 15.91 5.50 11.53
C PHE A 42 14.99 4.28 11.68
N ASP A 43 15.46 3.23 12.34
CA ASP A 43 14.75 1.96 12.54
C ASP A 43 13.89 1.89 13.82
N GLY A 44 13.75 3.05 14.52
CA GLY A 44 13.08 3.17 15.81
C GLY A 44 14.02 3.15 17.02
N ARG A 45 15.33 2.85 16.81
CA ARG A 45 16.35 2.79 17.86
C ARG A 45 17.66 3.46 17.44
N LYS A 46 18.11 3.21 16.25
CA LYS A 46 19.39 3.68 15.68
C LYS A 46 19.23 4.18 14.27
N ILE A 47 20.24 4.85 13.76
CA ILE A 47 20.33 5.29 12.37
C ILE A 47 21.36 4.47 11.59
N SER A 48 21.12 4.33 10.29
CA SER A 48 22.00 3.62 9.35
C SER A 48 21.94 4.28 7.98
N LYS A 49 23.04 4.26 7.23
CA LYS A 49 23.03 4.58 5.78
C LYS A 49 22.47 3.47 4.92
N LYS A 50 22.42 2.26 5.46
CA LYS A 50 21.84 1.12 4.76
C LYS A 50 20.34 1.04 5.08
N MET A 51 19.51 1.00 4.04
CA MET A 51 18.09 0.77 4.19
C MET A 51 17.83 -0.53 4.97
N PRO A 52 16.98 -0.53 6.00
CA PRO A 52 16.62 -1.74 6.70
C PRO A 52 15.94 -2.74 5.76
N ASN A 53 16.41 -3.97 5.74
CA ASN A 53 15.67 -5.05 5.10
C ASN A 53 14.57 -5.54 6.05
N PRO A 54 13.36 -5.83 5.54
CA PRO A 54 12.33 -6.44 6.36
C PRO A 54 12.85 -7.78 6.89
N ALA A 55 12.94 -7.87 8.21
CA ALA A 55 13.24 -9.15 8.84
C ALA A 55 12.07 -10.11 8.57
N MET A 56 12.39 -11.40 8.33
CA MET A 56 11.36 -12.45 8.26
C MET A 56 10.40 -12.31 9.44
N PRO A 57 9.07 -12.64 9.26
CA PRO A 57 8.08 -12.54 10.33
C PRO A 57 8.58 -13.26 11.60
N GLY A 58 9.04 -12.47 12.56
CA GLY A 58 9.73 -12.99 13.73
C GLY A 58 8.95 -12.74 15.02
N LEU A 59 9.66 -12.83 16.14
CA LEU A 59 9.15 -12.63 17.49
C LEU A 59 8.35 -11.33 17.67
N GLN A 60 8.68 -10.29 16.92
CA GLN A 60 8.00 -8.99 16.98
C GLN A 60 6.55 -9.04 16.47
N GLU A 61 6.25 -9.81 15.43
CA GLU A 61 4.86 -10.00 14.97
C GLU A 61 4.04 -10.84 15.94
N ARG A 62 4.67 -11.82 16.57
CA ARG A 62 4.02 -12.63 17.63
C ARG A 62 3.68 -11.77 18.85
N LEU A 63 4.58 -10.88 19.25
CA LEU A 63 4.35 -9.92 20.33
C LEU A 63 3.31 -8.86 19.94
N GLY A 64 3.32 -8.39 18.70
CA GLY A 64 2.29 -7.49 18.17
C GLY A 64 0.91 -8.10 18.24
N ARG A 65 0.74 -9.35 17.79
CA ARG A 65 -0.53 -10.10 17.90
C ARG A 65 -1.00 -10.30 19.34
N LEU A 66 -0.08 -10.47 20.29
CA LEU A 66 -0.41 -10.58 21.70
C LEU A 66 -0.93 -9.25 22.26
N LEU A 67 -0.33 -8.12 21.86
CA LEU A 67 -0.79 -6.78 22.24
C LEU A 67 -2.22 -6.49 21.73
N TRP A 68 -2.61 -7.02 20.57
CA TRP A 68 -3.96 -6.87 20.02
C TRP A 68 -5.03 -7.59 20.84
N ARG A 69 -4.64 -8.61 21.64
CA ARG A 69 -5.54 -9.36 22.54
C ARG A 69 -5.63 -8.73 23.93
N MET A 70 -4.81 -7.72 24.22
CA MET A 70 -4.82 -7.05 25.53
C MET A 70 -5.99 -6.06 25.64
N PRO A 71 -6.49 -5.80 26.87
CA PRO A 71 -7.44 -4.71 27.10
C PRO A 71 -6.88 -3.39 26.59
N TRP A 72 -7.72 -2.62 25.90
CA TRP A 72 -7.29 -1.41 25.19
C TRP A 72 -6.48 -0.40 26.03
N PRO A 73 -6.74 -0.19 27.35
CA PRO A 73 -5.92 0.74 28.14
C PRO A 73 -4.47 0.27 28.30
N VAL A 74 -4.26 -1.05 28.39
CA VAL A 74 -2.92 -1.66 28.49
C VAL A 74 -2.19 -1.53 27.16
N ALA A 75 -2.87 -1.86 26.06
CA ALA A 75 -2.33 -1.70 24.70
C ALA A 75 -2.00 -0.22 24.40
N PHE A 76 -2.84 0.72 24.83
CA PHE A 76 -2.59 2.15 24.73
C PHE A 76 -1.35 2.59 25.54
N GLY A 77 -1.24 2.16 26.80
CA GLY A 77 -0.07 2.45 27.65
C GLY A 77 1.23 1.89 27.08
N ALA A 78 1.20 0.65 26.57
CA ALA A 78 2.36 0.04 25.90
C ALA A 78 2.76 0.79 24.63
N ARG A 79 1.80 1.21 23.81
CA ARG A 79 2.03 2.04 22.62
C ARG A 79 2.65 3.39 22.98
N MET A 80 2.08 4.07 23.99
CA MET A 80 2.62 5.34 24.49
C MET A 80 4.07 5.21 24.94
N LEU A 81 4.36 4.20 25.76
CA LEU A 81 5.73 3.97 26.26
C LEU A 81 6.72 3.70 25.12
N ASN A 82 6.32 2.88 24.17
CA ASN A 82 7.13 2.61 22.98
C ASN A 82 7.38 3.88 22.17
N HIS A 83 6.34 4.69 21.99
CA HIS A 83 6.44 5.95 21.24
C HIS A 83 7.37 6.95 21.93
N VAL A 84 7.22 7.16 23.23
CA VAL A 84 8.13 8.03 24.02
C VAL A 84 9.57 7.58 23.92
N ARG A 85 9.84 6.26 24.00
CA ARG A 85 11.20 5.72 23.83
C ARG A 85 11.75 5.97 22.43
N MET A 86 10.93 5.77 21.41
CA MET A 86 11.29 6.01 20.02
C MET A 86 11.61 7.48 19.79
N GLU A 87 10.77 8.40 20.28
CA GLU A 87 10.99 9.85 20.18
C GLU A 87 12.24 10.30 20.94
N ALA A 88 12.48 9.75 22.12
CA ALA A 88 13.72 10.04 22.87
C ALA A 88 14.97 9.56 22.10
N SER A 89 14.91 8.43 21.42
CA SER A 89 16.00 7.96 20.55
C SER A 89 16.16 8.83 19.31
N PHE A 90 15.04 9.18 18.68
CA PHE A 90 15.00 10.05 17.50
C PHE A 90 15.58 11.44 17.79
N SER A 91 15.13 12.09 18.86
CA SER A 91 15.57 13.45 19.23
C SER A 91 17.07 13.56 19.53
N ARG A 92 17.74 12.44 19.89
CA ARG A 92 19.19 12.43 20.11
C ARG A 92 19.96 12.53 18.80
N VAL A 93 19.45 11.94 17.72
CA VAL A 93 20.12 11.87 16.42
C VAL A 93 19.65 12.96 15.46
N ALA A 94 18.42 13.46 15.62
CA ALA A 94 17.79 14.41 14.72
C ALA A 94 18.57 15.73 14.55
N LYS A 95 19.34 16.13 15.56
CA LYS A 95 20.11 17.39 15.58
C LYS A 95 21.15 17.53 14.47
N ASP A 96 21.54 16.40 13.90
CA ASP A 96 22.56 16.34 12.87
C ASP A 96 21.98 16.35 11.45
N PHE A 97 20.68 16.59 11.29
CA PHE A 97 19.97 16.49 10.02
C PHE A 97 19.25 17.79 9.64
N ASP A 98 19.18 18.05 8.33
CA ASP A 98 18.53 19.24 7.77
C ASP A 98 17.05 19.00 7.51
N CYS A 99 16.66 17.75 7.21
CA CYS A 99 15.33 17.37 6.87
C CYS A 99 14.94 16.01 7.47
N TYR A 100 13.69 15.88 7.88
CA TYR A 100 13.05 14.66 8.33
C TYR A 100 11.90 14.28 7.42
N HIS A 101 11.87 13.04 6.94
CA HIS A 101 10.72 12.50 6.22
C HIS A 101 10.03 11.42 7.04
N GLU A 102 8.78 11.73 7.43
CA GLU A 102 7.86 10.76 8.02
C GLU A 102 7.02 10.12 6.92
N ALA A 103 7.26 8.85 6.70
CA ALA A 103 6.56 8.07 5.68
C ALA A 103 5.56 7.07 6.27
N GLY A 104 5.34 7.13 7.58
CA GLY A 104 4.39 6.28 8.29
C GLY A 104 3.05 6.97 8.54
N TYR A 105 2.52 6.76 9.73
CA TYR A 105 1.20 7.31 10.08
C TYR A 105 1.25 8.51 11.02
N PHE A 106 2.42 8.79 11.61
CA PHE A 106 2.46 9.69 12.74
C PHE A 106 3.84 10.33 12.89
N PRO A 107 3.97 11.67 12.68
CA PRO A 107 5.25 12.35 12.81
C PRO A 107 5.83 12.21 14.22
N LEU A 108 7.10 11.84 14.30
CA LEU A 108 7.82 11.82 15.57
C LEU A 108 8.04 13.24 16.06
N ASP A 109 7.88 13.46 17.38
CA ASP A 109 8.14 14.75 17.98
C ASP A 109 9.64 14.99 18.08
N THR A 110 10.10 15.97 17.35
CA THR A 110 11.45 16.47 17.50
C THR A 110 11.39 17.88 18.07
N LYS A 111 12.23 18.16 19.07
CA LYS A 111 12.42 19.53 19.56
C LYS A 111 13.50 20.27 18.77
N VAL A 112 13.91 19.69 17.66
CA VAL A 112 14.95 20.20 16.76
C VAL A 112 14.24 20.97 15.66
N ASP A 113 14.76 22.15 15.35
CA ASP A 113 14.35 22.94 14.22
C ASP A 113 14.95 22.33 12.95
N MET A 114 14.12 21.59 12.20
CA MET A 114 14.49 20.97 10.92
C MET A 114 13.25 20.83 10.05
N GLN A 115 13.43 20.91 8.74
CA GLN A 115 12.35 20.72 7.80
C GLN A 115 11.70 19.35 8.00
N THR A 116 10.36 19.31 8.15
CA THR A 116 9.60 18.07 8.31
C THR A 116 8.66 17.85 7.14
N VAL A 117 8.83 16.74 6.46
CA VAL A 117 7.98 16.27 5.35
C VAL A 117 7.18 15.07 5.82
N LEU A 118 5.87 15.07 5.62
CA LEU A 118 4.97 13.98 6.00
C LEU A 118 4.29 13.40 4.77
N THR A 119 4.43 12.09 4.54
CA THR A 119 3.59 11.40 3.56
C THR A 119 2.35 10.82 4.22
N ILE A 120 1.19 11.16 3.70
CA ILE A 120 -0.10 10.60 4.13
C ILE A 120 -0.59 9.62 3.05
N HIS A 121 -0.73 8.36 3.45
CA HIS A 121 -1.15 7.29 2.56
C HIS A 121 -2.67 7.17 2.44
N ASP A 122 -3.40 7.45 3.51
CA ASP A 122 -4.86 7.50 3.55
C ASP A 122 -5.35 8.22 4.82
N MET A 123 -6.63 8.51 4.87
CA MET A 123 -7.30 9.11 6.02
C MET A 123 -8.25 8.13 6.72
N SER A 124 -8.02 6.81 6.56
CA SER A 124 -8.90 5.76 7.08
C SER A 124 -9.07 5.79 8.60
N LEU A 125 -8.06 6.21 9.35
CA LEU A 125 -8.12 6.37 10.81
C LEU A 125 -9.17 7.39 11.25
N LEU A 126 -9.41 8.44 10.44
CA LEU A 126 -10.46 9.43 10.69
C LEU A 126 -11.80 9.03 10.09
N ARG A 127 -11.76 8.59 8.83
CA ARG A 127 -12.97 8.32 8.05
C ARG A 127 -13.70 7.08 8.54
N TYR A 128 -12.92 6.05 8.90
CA TYR A 128 -13.42 4.73 9.28
C TYR A 128 -12.75 4.19 10.54
N PRO A 129 -12.88 4.90 11.69
CA PRO A 129 -12.19 4.52 12.92
C PRO A 129 -12.59 3.11 13.43
N GLN A 130 -13.76 2.62 13.02
CA GLN A 130 -14.24 1.26 13.37
C GLN A 130 -13.40 0.14 12.73
N TRP A 131 -12.63 0.41 11.67
CA TRP A 131 -11.75 -0.57 11.02
C TRP A 131 -10.36 -0.65 11.66
N HIS A 132 -10.11 0.20 12.63
CA HIS A 132 -8.79 0.29 13.28
C HIS A 132 -8.85 -0.05 14.77
N PRO A 133 -7.76 -0.59 15.33
CA PRO A 133 -7.66 -0.78 16.77
C PRO A 133 -7.91 0.51 17.54
N ARG A 134 -8.76 0.44 18.54
CA ARG A 134 -9.22 1.61 19.31
C ARG A 134 -8.06 2.43 19.87
N GLU A 135 -7.01 1.77 20.38
CA GLU A 135 -5.85 2.43 20.95
C GLU A 135 -5.07 3.25 19.89
N ARG A 136 -5.10 2.81 18.61
CA ARG A 136 -4.46 3.56 17.50
C ARG A 136 -5.26 4.82 17.18
N VAL A 137 -6.58 4.68 17.11
CA VAL A 137 -7.49 5.79 16.81
C VAL A 137 -7.42 6.86 17.92
N GLU A 138 -7.46 6.45 19.18
CA GLU A 138 -7.39 7.37 20.34
C GLU A 138 -6.02 8.07 20.41
N TYR A 139 -4.93 7.31 20.16
CA TYR A 139 -3.59 7.89 20.10
C TYR A 139 -3.49 8.96 19.02
N TRP A 140 -3.98 8.62 17.80
CA TRP A 140 -3.96 9.52 16.64
C TRP A 140 -4.79 10.78 16.92
N LYS A 141 -6.03 10.65 17.36
CA LYS A 141 -6.91 11.79 17.69
C LYS A 141 -6.30 12.73 18.71
N ARG A 142 -5.59 12.17 19.70
CA ARG A 142 -5.03 12.95 20.80
C ARG A 142 -3.81 13.78 20.41
N TYR A 143 -2.97 13.27 19.52
CA TYR A 143 -1.63 13.83 19.30
C TYR A 143 -1.36 14.31 17.87
N PHE A 144 -2.13 13.85 16.89
CA PHE A 144 -1.81 14.09 15.48
C PHE A 144 -1.85 15.58 15.10
N HIS A 145 -2.90 16.31 15.51
CA HIS A 145 -3.02 17.73 15.20
C HIS A 145 -1.81 18.55 15.68
N GLN A 146 -1.37 18.33 16.91
CA GLN A 146 -0.20 19.04 17.46
C GLN A 146 1.11 18.73 16.69
N ARG A 147 1.18 17.55 16.07
CA ARG A 147 2.33 17.15 15.26
C ARG A 147 2.22 17.72 13.85
N LEU A 148 1.02 17.78 13.31
CA LEU A 148 0.75 18.33 12.00
C LEU A 148 1.13 19.82 11.90
N ASP A 149 0.99 20.58 12.99
CA ASP A 149 1.40 21.99 13.07
C ASP A 149 2.91 22.21 12.81
N ARG A 150 3.72 21.16 13.02
CA ARG A 150 5.18 21.17 12.81
C ARG A 150 5.63 20.58 11.48
N VAL A 151 4.68 20.18 10.66
CA VAL A 151 4.96 19.63 9.33
C VAL A 151 5.01 20.79 8.33
N ASP A 152 6.13 20.94 7.64
CA ASP A 152 6.31 21.99 6.64
C ASP A 152 5.65 21.63 5.31
N GLN A 153 5.78 20.36 4.90
CA GLN A 153 5.25 19.87 3.63
C GLN A 153 4.52 18.54 3.83
N ILE A 154 3.37 18.41 3.17
CA ILE A 154 2.60 17.16 3.15
C ILE A 154 2.64 16.59 1.75
N LEU A 155 2.95 15.30 1.64
CA LEU A 155 2.86 14.52 0.41
C LEU A 155 1.61 13.65 0.49
N ALA A 156 0.72 13.78 -0.47
CA ALA A 156 -0.46 12.93 -0.61
C ALA A 156 -0.23 11.96 -1.76
N VAL A 157 -0.54 10.68 -1.54
CA VAL A 157 -0.27 9.63 -2.54
C VAL A 157 -1.23 9.65 -3.74
N SER A 158 -2.30 10.45 -3.68
CA SER A 158 -3.29 10.65 -4.75
C SER A 158 -3.99 12.00 -4.58
N GLN A 159 -4.68 12.45 -5.63
CA GLN A 159 -5.54 13.64 -5.53
C GLN A 159 -6.69 13.38 -4.56
N PHE A 160 -7.28 12.18 -4.59
CA PHE A 160 -8.28 11.76 -3.61
C PHE A 160 -7.79 11.94 -2.16
N THR A 161 -6.56 11.47 -1.86
CA THR A 161 -5.98 11.63 -0.51
C THR A 161 -5.73 13.11 -0.18
N LYS A 162 -5.28 13.93 -1.14
CA LYS A 162 -5.14 15.38 -0.95
C LYS A 162 -6.46 16.04 -0.57
N ASP A 163 -7.53 15.70 -1.29
CA ASP A 163 -8.87 16.26 -1.04
C ASP A 163 -9.40 15.85 0.34
N GLU A 164 -9.14 14.61 0.76
CA GLU A 164 -9.48 14.13 2.10
C GLU A 164 -8.68 14.87 3.20
N ILE A 165 -7.38 15.05 3.01
CA ILE A 165 -6.53 15.82 3.97
C ILE A 165 -7.08 17.24 4.10
N THR A 166 -7.34 17.90 2.97
CA THR A 166 -7.88 19.25 2.95
C THR A 166 -9.21 19.35 3.68
N SER A 167 -10.14 18.44 3.40
CA SER A 167 -11.49 18.47 3.98
C SER A 167 -11.54 18.05 5.44
N LEU A 168 -10.78 17.00 5.84
CA LEU A 168 -10.85 16.43 7.19
C LEU A 168 -9.94 17.11 8.19
N LEU A 169 -8.78 17.62 7.75
CA LEU A 169 -7.79 18.28 8.62
C LEU A 169 -7.77 19.80 8.45
N GLN A 170 -8.52 20.34 7.48
CA GLN A 170 -8.55 21.78 7.17
C GLN A 170 -7.15 22.36 6.89
N VAL A 171 -6.28 21.55 6.28
CA VAL A 171 -4.94 21.96 5.84
C VAL A 171 -5.05 22.73 4.54
N ASP A 172 -4.27 23.81 4.43
CA ASP A 172 -4.13 24.57 3.20
C ASP A 172 -3.68 23.67 2.04
N PRO A 173 -4.42 23.61 0.92
CA PRO A 173 -4.07 22.79 -0.25
C PRO A 173 -2.67 23.09 -0.82
N ASP A 174 -2.15 24.30 -0.65
CA ASP A 174 -0.82 24.71 -1.13
C ASP A 174 0.32 24.04 -0.33
N ARG A 175 0.03 23.59 0.90
CA ARG A 175 0.97 22.78 1.70
C ARG A 175 0.97 21.29 1.30
N ILE A 176 0.06 20.87 0.41
CA ILE A 176 -0.11 19.46 0.04
C ILE A 176 0.30 19.25 -1.41
N THR A 177 1.31 18.43 -1.62
CA THR A 177 1.76 18.03 -2.96
C THR A 177 1.35 16.58 -3.23
N VAL A 178 0.71 16.36 -4.37
CA VAL A 178 0.38 14.99 -4.81
C VAL A 178 1.63 14.32 -5.38
N THR A 179 2.00 13.17 -4.81
CA THR A 179 3.13 12.34 -5.22
C THR A 179 2.64 10.91 -5.42
N PRO A 180 2.09 10.57 -6.59
CA PRO A 180 1.59 9.22 -6.85
C PRO A 180 2.67 8.18 -6.61
N LEU A 181 2.24 7.01 -6.07
CA LEU A 181 3.16 5.90 -5.85
C LEU A 181 3.62 5.30 -7.20
N GLY A 182 4.75 4.62 -7.17
CA GLY A 182 5.30 3.93 -8.34
C GLY A 182 5.06 2.43 -8.29
N VAL A 183 5.24 1.81 -9.46
CA VAL A 183 5.38 0.38 -9.65
C VAL A 183 6.84 0.07 -9.98
N ASP A 184 7.33 -1.04 -9.47
CA ASP A 184 8.62 -1.60 -9.89
C ASP A 184 8.44 -2.35 -11.22
N HIS A 185 8.72 -1.66 -12.33
CA HIS A 185 8.55 -2.21 -13.67
C HIS A 185 9.60 -3.28 -14.04
N ASP A 186 10.66 -3.44 -13.25
CA ASP A 186 11.61 -4.55 -13.43
C ASP A 186 10.99 -5.87 -12.97
N VAL A 187 10.08 -5.80 -11.98
CA VAL A 187 9.36 -6.96 -11.44
C VAL A 187 7.96 -7.09 -12.06
N PHE A 188 7.18 -6.00 -12.01
CA PHE A 188 5.79 -5.97 -12.52
C PHE A 188 5.79 -5.47 -13.97
N ASN A 189 5.76 -6.39 -14.89
CA ASN A 189 5.75 -6.17 -16.33
C ASN A 189 5.08 -7.35 -17.06
N THR A 190 4.95 -7.27 -18.36
CA THR A 190 4.32 -8.31 -19.20
C THR A 190 5.26 -9.45 -19.59
N GLY A 191 6.51 -9.45 -19.08
CA GLY A 191 7.50 -10.47 -19.41
C GLY A 191 7.19 -11.81 -18.75
N HIS A 192 7.54 -12.91 -19.42
CA HIS A 192 7.35 -14.26 -18.91
C HIS A 192 8.48 -14.64 -17.93
N ASP A 193 8.12 -15.33 -16.85
CA ASP A 193 9.05 -15.86 -15.84
C ASP A 193 8.79 -17.36 -15.62
N ALA A 194 9.56 -18.19 -16.31
CA ALA A 194 9.39 -19.64 -16.29
C ALA A 194 9.62 -20.29 -14.90
N GLU A 195 10.53 -19.73 -14.09
CA GLU A 195 10.74 -20.27 -12.73
C GLU A 195 9.59 -19.92 -11.81
N ALA A 196 9.04 -18.69 -11.94
CA ALA A 196 7.84 -18.31 -11.19
C ALA A 196 6.62 -19.13 -11.63
N ASP A 197 6.47 -19.44 -12.93
CA ASP A 197 5.43 -20.36 -13.42
C ASP A 197 5.55 -21.76 -12.79
N ALA A 198 6.74 -22.35 -12.80
CA ALA A 198 6.96 -23.63 -12.16
C ALA A 198 6.68 -23.61 -10.65
N GLU A 199 6.88 -22.47 -9.98
CA GLU A 199 6.49 -22.31 -8.57
C GLU A 199 4.98 -22.25 -8.41
N LEU A 200 4.25 -21.55 -9.28
CA LEU A 200 2.78 -21.54 -9.26
C LEU A 200 2.19 -22.91 -9.49
N GLU A 201 2.77 -23.73 -10.38
CA GLU A 201 2.38 -25.11 -10.59
C GLU A 201 2.59 -25.95 -9.32
N ARG A 202 3.75 -25.82 -8.66
CA ARG A 202 4.05 -26.50 -7.39
C ARG A 202 3.09 -26.09 -6.27
N LEU A 203 2.64 -24.85 -6.25
CA LEU A 203 1.63 -24.34 -5.33
C LEU A 203 0.22 -24.82 -5.70
N GLY A 204 0.02 -25.47 -6.85
CA GLY A 204 -1.27 -25.94 -7.33
C GLY A 204 -2.18 -24.83 -7.83
N VAL A 205 -1.63 -23.67 -8.24
CA VAL A 205 -2.41 -22.55 -8.79
C VAL A 205 -3.04 -22.97 -10.11
N PRO A 206 -4.36 -22.81 -10.30
CA PRO A 206 -5.06 -23.18 -11.53
C PRO A 206 -4.56 -22.38 -12.74
N ASP A 207 -4.78 -22.92 -13.97
CA ASP A 207 -4.43 -22.21 -15.20
C ASP A 207 -5.31 -20.99 -15.47
N THR A 208 -6.55 -21.02 -15.00
CA THR A 208 -7.53 -19.95 -15.15
C THR A 208 -8.16 -19.64 -13.80
N PHE A 209 -8.10 -18.39 -13.38
CA PHE A 209 -8.62 -17.95 -12.09
C PHE A 209 -8.91 -16.45 -12.06
N VAL A 210 -9.73 -16.03 -11.11
CA VAL A 210 -9.90 -14.65 -10.70
C VAL A 210 -8.92 -14.36 -9.58
N LEU A 211 -8.17 -13.26 -9.65
CA LEU A 211 -7.19 -12.89 -8.63
C LEU A 211 -7.74 -11.78 -7.73
N PHE A 212 -7.54 -11.94 -6.42
CA PHE A 212 -7.71 -10.90 -5.43
C PHE A 212 -6.42 -10.73 -4.62
N VAL A 213 -5.98 -9.48 -4.41
CA VAL A 213 -4.77 -9.16 -3.63
C VAL A 213 -5.11 -8.19 -2.51
N GLY A 214 -4.98 -8.64 -1.28
CA GLY A 214 -5.29 -7.80 -0.11
C GLY A 214 -5.23 -8.57 1.20
N SER A 215 -5.23 -7.83 2.31
CA SER A 215 -5.38 -8.40 3.65
C SER A 215 -6.87 -8.72 3.94
N GLY A 216 -7.13 -9.45 5.03
CA GLY A 216 -8.47 -9.64 5.58
C GLY A 216 -9.12 -8.38 6.18
N ASP A 217 -8.68 -7.20 5.83
CA ASP A 217 -9.26 -5.93 6.23
C ASP A 217 -10.67 -5.79 5.64
N PRO A 218 -11.71 -5.52 6.45
CA PRO A 218 -13.10 -5.41 5.97
C PRO A 218 -13.28 -4.44 4.81
N ARG A 219 -12.46 -3.38 4.74
CA ARG A 219 -12.52 -2.39 3.64
C ARG A 219 -12.20 -2.96 2.26
N LYS A 220 -11.47 -4.08 2.21
CA LYS A 220 -11.07 -4.74 0.96
C LYS A 220 -12.19 -5.56 0.32
N ASN A 221 -13.31 -5.82 1.04
CA ASN A 221 -14.51 -6.50 0.56
C ASN A 221 -14.24 -7.86 -0.11
N LEU A 222 -13.38 -8.69 0.50
CA LEU A 222 -13.09 -10.04 -0.01
C LEU A 222 -14.38 -10.87 -0.16
N ASP A 223 -15.35 -10.70 0.75
CA ASP A 223 -16.64 -11.40 0.68
C ASP A 223 -17.42 -11.05 -0.59
N VAL A 224 -17.38 -9.79 -1.03
CA VAL A 224 -17.99 -9.37 -2.30
C VAL A 224 -17.31 -10.09 -3.48
N ALA A 225 -15.96 -10.13 -3.51
CA ALA A 225 -15.25 -10.86 -4.55
C ALA A 225 -15.62 -12.34 -4.56
N ARG A 226 -15.68 -12.99 -3.39
CA ARG A 226 -16.05 -14.40 -3.23
C ARG A 226 -17.47 -14.66 -3.74
N GLN A 227 -18.44 -13.84 -3.36
CA GLN A 227 -19.82 -13.97 -3.78
C GLN A 227 -19.97 -13.75 -5.29
N ALA A 228 -19.37 -12.68 -5.82
CA ALA A 228 -19.41 -12.42 -7.25
C ALA A 228 -18.82 -13.56 -8.06
N VAL A 229 -17.62 -14.05 -7.71
CA VAL A 229 -16.98 -15.18 -8.41
C VAL A 229 -17.82 -16.47 -8.33
N SER A 230 -18.49 -16.73 -7.20
CA SER A 230 -19.36 -17.92 -7.06
C SER A 230 -20.58 -17.94 -7.99
N ARG A 231 -20.98 -16.77 -8.47
CA ARG A 231 -22.15 -16.58 -9.39
C ARG A 231 -21.74 -16.59 -10.86
N VAL A 232 -20.46 -16.47 -11.18
CA VAL A 232 -19.98 -16.51 -12.57
C VAL A 232 -20.29 -17.86 -13.20
N SER A 233 -20.87 -17.84 -14.41
CA SER A 233 -21.29 -19.05 -15.15
C SER A 233 -20.12 -19.98 -15.48
N GLN A 234 -18.95 -19.42 -15.80
CA GLN A 234 -17.68 -20.15 -15.87
C GLN A 234 -17.16 -20.34 -14.45
N ARG A 235 -17.24 -21.54 -13.92
CA ARG A 235 -16.75 -21.84 -12.55
C ARG A 235 -15.23 -21.69 -12.46
N LEU A 236 -14.78 -20.48 -12.18
CA LEU A 236 -13.36 -20.17 -11.95
C LEU A 236 -13.07 -20.11 -10.44
N PRO A 237 -11.92 -20.60 -10.01
CA PRO A 237 -11.46 -20.40 -8.62
C PRO A 237 -11.08 -18.92 -8.38
N LEU A 238 -11.31 -18.47 -7.14
CA LEU A 238 -10.78 -17.20 -6.64
C LEU A 238 -9.44 -17.47 -5.95
N VAL A 239 -8.35 -16.96 -6.51
CA VAL A 239 -7.03 -16.99 -5.86
C VAL A 239 -6.85 -15.73 -5.04
N VAL A 240 -6.53 -15.88 -3.76
CA VAL A 240 -6.39 -14.79 -2.79
C VAL A 240 -4.95 -14.72 -2.32
N VAL A 241 -4.33 -13.55 -2.47
CA VAL A 241 -2.98 -13.24 -2.00
C VAL A 241 -3.02 -12.17 -0.92
N GLY A 242 -2.27 -12.38 0.15
CA GLY A 242 -2.13 -11.43 1.25
C GLY A 242 -2.15 -12.13 2.60
N TRP A 243 -2.17 -11.34 3.67
CA TRP A 243 -2.16 -11.88 5.00
C TRP A 243 -3.46 -12.65 5.27
N SER A 244 -3.35 -13.95 5.48
CA SER A 244 -4.49 -14.83 5.69
C SER A 244 -4.54 -15.35 7.11
N GLY A 245 -5.64 -15.06 7.79
CA GLY A 245 -6.16 -15.93 8.84
C GLY A 245 -7.04 -17.04 8.23
N TRP A 246 -6.91 -17.29 6.91
CA TRP A 246 -7.78 -18.19 6.17
C TRP A 246 -7.10 -19.55 6.09
N GLU A 247 -7.66 -20.53 6.76
CA GLU A 247 -7.48 -21.94 6.39
C GLU A 247 -8.07 -22.14 4.99
N GLN A 248 -7.51 -23.11 4.23
CA GLN A 248 -8.04 -23.48 2.91
C GLN A 248 -9.56 -23.68 3.01
N GLU A 249 -10.33 -22.68 2.66
CA GLU A 249 -11.78 -22.78 2.74
C GLU A 249 -12.32 -23.56 1.55
N ALA A 250 -13.19 -24.53 1.85
CA ALA A 250 -14.06 -25.19 0.88
C ALA A 250 -14.86 -24.15 0.08
N GLY A 251 -15.02 -24.33 -1.23
CA GLY A 251 -15.91 -23.48 -2.04
C GLY A 251 -15.27 -22.68 -3.17
N GLY A 252 -14.15 -23.16 -3.73
CA GLY A 252 -13.56 -22.50 -4.91
C GLY A 252 -12.65 -21.30 -4.60
N VAL A 253 -12.25 -21.12 -3.34
CA VAL A 253 -11.27 -20.09 -2.91
C VAL A 253 -9.95 -20.76 -2.57
N MET A 254 -8.86 -20.25 -3.15
CA MET A 254 -7.49 -20.67 -2.88
C MET A 254 -6.70 -19.54 -2.25
N GLY A 255 -6.37 -19.67 -0.96
CA GLY A 255 -5.54 -18.69 -0.24
C GLY A 255 -4.05 -19.06 -0.33
N LEU A 256 -3.23 -18.14 -0.85
CA LEU A 256 -1.77 -18.33 -0.95
C LEU A 256 -0.99 -17.66 0.19
N GLY A 257 -1.68 -16.88 1.02
CA GLY A 257 -0.98 -16.07 2.03
C GLY A 257 -0.08 -15.02 1.40
N TYR A 258 1.00 -14.68 2.08
CA TYR A 258 2.00 -13.75 1.53
C TYR A 258 2.91 -14.49 0.53
N VAL A 259 3.09 -13.89 -0.63
CA VAL A 259 4.01 -14.38 -1.67
C VAL A 259 5.05 -13.29 -1.99
N SER A 260 6.18 -13.66 -2.59
CA SER A 260 7.17 -12.69 -3.06
C SER A 260 6.61 -11.87 -4.21
N ASP A 261 7.17 -10.67 -4.44
CA ASP A 261 6.74 -9.79 -5.54
C ASP A 261 6.90 -10.45 -6.91
N ARG A 262 7.94 -11.30 -7.08
CA ARG A 262 8.15 -12.10 -8.29
C ARG A 262 6.98 -13.06 -8.55
N ILE A 263 6.54 -13.77 -7.52
CA ILE A 263 5.39 -14.69 -7.59
C ILE A 263 4.08 -13.92 -7.79
N LEU A 264 3.92 -12.79 -7.11
CA LEU A 264 2.75 -11.92 -7.28
C LEU A 264 2.64 -11.38 -8.72
N ALA A 265 3.75 -10.95 -9.31
CA ALA A 265 3.78 -10.51 -10.70
C ALA A 265 3.36 -11.62 -11.66
N GLN A 266 3.81 -12.86 -11.42
CA GLN A 266 3.41 -14.00 -12.24
C GLN A 266 1.93 -14.37 -12.04
N LEU A 267 1.39 -14.24 -10.83
CA LEU A 267 -0.04 -14.38 -10.59
C LEU A 267 -0.87 -13.36 -11.38
N TYR A 268 -0.45 -12.08 -11.39
CA TYR A 268 -1.11 -11.08 -12.23
C TYR A 268 -1.05 -11.44 -13.72
N ARG A 269 0.10 -11.91 -14.25
CA ARG A 269 0.24 -12.31 -15.67
C ARG A 269 -0.66 -13.47 -16.05
N ARG A 270 -0.87 -14.42 -15.14
CA ARG A 270 -1.70 -15.63 -15.37
C ARG A 270 -3.18 -15.44 -15.08
N ALA A 271 -3.53 -14.48 -14.22
CA ALA A 271 -4.92 -14.26 -13.86
C ALA A 271 -5.78 -13.89 -15.08
N SER A 272 -6.94 -14.53 -15.20
CA SER A 272 -7.93 -14.18 -16.22
C SER A 272 -8.46 -12.76 -16.00
N VAL A 273 -8.57 -12.35 -14.75
CA VAL A 273 -8.99 -11.02 -14.31
C VAL A 273 -8.56 -10.77 -12.87
N PHE A 274 -8.12 -9.55 -12.59
CA PHE A 274 -7.88 -9.07 -11.23
C PHE A 274 -9.06 -8.22 -10.75
N VAL A 275 -9.53 -8.44 -9.52
CA VAL A 275 -10.64 -7.70 -8.93
C VAL A 275 -10.22 -6.98 -7.66
N MET A 276 -10.61 -5.71 -7.52
CA MET A 276 -10.36 -4.90 -6.31
C MET A 276 -11.64 -4.17 -5.86
N PRO A 277 -12.51 -4.86 -5.11
CA PRO A 277 -13.79 -4.31 -4.63
C PRO A 277 -13.63 -3.46 -3.37
N SER A 278 -12.47 -2.84 -3.15
CA SER A 278 -12.20 -2.07 -1.94
C SER A 278 -13.14 -0.88 -1.81
N SER A 279 -13.72 -0.71 -0.62
CA SER A 279 -14.55 0.46 -0.28
C SER A 279 -13.74 1.74 -0.07
N TYR A 280 -12.45 1.61 0.15
CA TYR A 280 -11.57 2.75 0.43
C TYR A 280 -10.10 2.41 0.19
N GLU A 281 -9.42 3.21 -0.63
CA GLU A 281 -7.98 3.16 -0.86
C GLU A 281 -7.42 4.57 -0.99
N GLY A 282 -6.23 4.78 -0.43
CA GLY A 282 -5.54 6.04 -0.65
C GLY A 282 -4.75 6.07 -1.97
N PHE A 283 -4.35 4.88 -2.49
CA PHE A 283 -3.74 4.74 -3.82
C PHE A 283 -4.19 3.48 -4.54
N GLY A 284 -3.93 2.29 -4.00
CA GLY A 284 -4.26 1.04 -4.65
C GLY A 284 -3.08 0.47 -5.46
N LEU A 285 -1.92 0.28 -4.82
CA LEU A 285 -0.75 -0.35 -5.45
C LEU A 285 -1.08 -1.63 -6.24
N PRO A 286 -1.93 -2.57 -5.74
CA PRO A 286 -2.29 -3.76 -6.51
C PRO A 286 -2.94 -3.48 -7.87
N VAL A 287 -3.66 -2.36 -8.02
CA VAL A 287 -4.24 -1.93 -9.31
C VAL A 287 -3.14 -1.56 -10.29
N ALA A 288 -2.18 -0.75 -9.84
CA ALA A 288 -1.06 -0.33 -10.67
C ALA A 288 -0.16 -1.52 -11.05
N GLU A 289 0.11 -2.43 -10.11
CA GLU A 289 0.88 -3.67 -10.32
C GLU A 289 0.19 -4.60 -11.33
N SER A 290 -1.13 -4.80 -11.18
CA SER A 290 -1.94 -5.61 -12.07
C SER A 290 -1.93 -5.06 -13.51
N MET A 291 -2.13 -3.76 -13.67
CA MET A 291 -2.05 -3.07 -14.97
C MET A 291 -0.67 -3.22 -15.61
N ALA A 292 0.41 -3.06 -14.83
CA ALA A 292 1.78 -3.22 -15.33
C ALA A 292 2.05 -4.62 -15.85
N CYS A 293 1.45 -5.64 -15.22
CA CYS A 293 1.54 -7.03 -15.66
C CYS A 293 0.59 -7.38 -16.83
N GLY A 294 -0.21 -6.44 -17.31
CA GLY A 294 -1.17 -6.67 -18.40
C GLY A 294 -2.40 -7.49 -17.99
N CYS A 295 -2.69 -7.60 -16.70
CA CYS A 295 -3.90 -8.25 -16.23
C CYS A 295 -5.13 -7.37 -16.45
N PRO A 296 -6.22 -7.87 -17.03
CA PRO A 296 -7.49 -7.16 -17.05
C PRO A 296 -7.95 -6.84 -15.62
N THR A 297 -8.17 -5.57 -15.32
CA THR A 297 -8.36 -5.09 -13.94
C THR A 297 -9.74 -4.48 -13.75
N LEU A 298 -10.51 -5.01 -12.80
CA LEU A 298 -11.82 -4.49 -12.40
C LEU A 298 -11.73 -3.87 -11.00
N VAL A 299 -12.23 -2.66 -10.85
CA VAL A 299 -12.18 -1.92 -9.59
C VAL A 299 -13.54 -1.36 -9.21
N ALA A 300 -13.75 -1.14 -7.92
CA ALA A 300 -14.90 -0.40 -7.43
C ALA A 300 -14.75 1.11 -7.74
N ASP A 301 -15.86 1.82 -7.82
CA ASP A 301 -15.92 3.29 -7.87
C ASP A 301 -15.73 3.84 -6.45
N ALA A 302 -14.51 3.73 -5.90
CA ALA A 302 -14.24 4.09 -4.52
C ALA A 302 -12.80 4.56 -4.30
N GLY A 303 -12.65 5.59 -3.46
CA GLY A 303 -11.35 6.11 -3.08
C GLY A 303 -10.55 6.61 -4.29
N SER A 304 -9.28 6.29 -4.29
CA SER A 304 -8.37 6.63 -5.39
C SER A 304 -8.38 5.63 -6.56
N LEU A 305 -9.17 4.54 -6.49
CA LEU A 305 -9.13 3.48 -7.51
C LEU A 305 -9.43 3.97 -8.92
N PRO A 306 -10.48 4.83 -9.15
CA PRO A 306 -10.72 5.42 -10.47
C PRO A 306 -9.58 6.32 -10.94
N GLU A 307 -9.00 7.14 -10.05
CA GLU A 307 -7.89 8.04 -10.36
C GLU A 307 -6.64 7.26 -10.79
N VAL A 308 -6.27 6.24 -10.01
CA VAL A 308 -5.08 5.43 -10.28
C VAL A 308 -5.25 4.61 -11.54
N GLY A 309 -6.41 3.98 -11.69
CA GLY A 309 -6.73 3.13 -12.83
C GLY A 309 -6.88 3.89 -14.14
N GLY A 310 -7.52 5.07 -14.12
CA GLY A 310 -7.87 5.82 -15.33
C GLY A 310 -8.59 4.95 -16.35
N ASP A 311 -8.20 5.06 -17.62
CA ASP A 311 -8.74 4.25 -18.71
C ASP A 311 -8.23 2.79 -18.72
N GLY A 312 -7.24 2.50 -17.87
CA GLY A 312 -6.60 1.18 -17.79
C GLY A 312 -7.36 0.15 -16.98
N VAL A 313 -8.48 0.54 -16.34
CA VAL A 313 -9.34 -0.36 -15.55
C VAL A 313 -10.79 -0.30 -16.03
N HIS A 314 -11.57 -1.29 -15.65
CA HIS A 314 -13.03 -1.22 -15.75
C HIS A 314 -13.63 -0.99 -14.36
N ILE A 315 -14.36 0.09 -14.22
CA ILE A 315 -15.06 0.44 -12.98
C ILE A 315 -16.45 -0.21 -13.03
N TYR A 316 -16.74 -1.10 -12.08
CA TYR A 316 -18.00 -1.85 -12.06
C TYR A 316 -19.10 -1.19 -11.22
N GLY A 317 -18.78 -0.15 -10.45
CA GLY A 317 -19.75 0.61 -9.64
C GLY A 317 -19.49 0.52 -8.15
N ASP A 318 -20.56 0.44 -7.35
CA ASP A 318 -20.48 0.40 -5.87
C ASP A 318 -19.62 -0.76 -5.38
N PRO A 319 -18.72 -0.55 -4.41
CA PRO A 319 -17.85 -1.60 -3.88
C PRO A 319 -18.57 -2.80 -3.24
N ARG A 320 -19.86 -2.69 -2.96
CA ARG A 320 -20.70 -3.78 -2.42
C ARG A 320 -21.64 -4.39 -3.46
N ASP A 321 -21.57 -3.94 -4.71
CA ASP A 321 -22.40 -4.46 -5.79
C ASP A 321 -21.82 -5.78 -6.32
N GLU A 322 -22.30 -6.89 -5.75
CA GLU A 322 -21.90 -8.24 -6.15
C GLU A 322 -22.37 -8.58 -7.57
N ASP A 323 -23.53 -8.11 -7.97
CA ASP A 323 -24.11 -8.38 -9.29
C ASP A 323 -23.35 -7.62 -10.37
N GLY A 324 -23.06 -6.33 -10.16
CA GLY A 324 -22.25 -5.53 -11.07
C GLY A 324 -20.83 -6.07 -11.23
N LEU A 325 -20.22 -6.56 -10.14
CA LEU A 325 -18.93 -7.23 -10.21
C LEU A 325 -19.00 -8.55 -10.98
N THR A 326 -20.06 -9.36 -10.77
CA THR A 326 -20.29 -10.61 -11.49
C THR A 326 -20.42 -10.36 -12.99
N GLU A 327 -21.28 -9.43 -13.40
CA GLU A 327 -21.46 -9.05 -14.80
C GLU A 327 -20.17 -8.57 -15.45
N SER A 328 -19.37 -7.79 -14.72
CA SER A 328 -18.08 -7.28 -15.20
C SER A 328 -17.06 -8.40 -15.37
N ILE A 329 -17.02 -9.38 -14.47
CA ILE A 329 -16.20 -10.58 -14.63
C ILE A 329 -16.66 -11.38 -15.86
N GLU A 330 -17.95 -11.67 -16.01
CA GLU A 330 -18.50 -12.41 -17.15
C GLU A 330 -18.22 -11.72 -18.47
N LYS A 331 -18.38 -10.40 -18.54
CA LYS A 331 -18.05 -9.59 -19.72
C LYS A 331 -16.57 -9.72 -20.09
N THR A 332 -15.68 -9.69 -19.09
CA THR A 332 -14.23 -9.79 -19.31
C THR A 332 -13.85 -11.18 -19.82
N LEU A 333 -14.43 -12.22 -19.24
CA LEU A 333 -14.19 -13.61 -19.63
C LEU A 333 -14.85 -13.98 -20.97
N GLY A 334 -16.03 -13.42 -21.26
CA GLY A 334 -16.81 -13.69 -22.46
C GLY A 334 -16.36 -12.95 -23.72
N SER A 335 -15.48 -11.95 -23.59
CA SER A 335 -15.03 -11.13 -24.72
C SER A 335 -13.52 -10.92 -24.77
N ASN A 336 -12.83 -11.72 -25.56
CA ASN A 336 -11.39 -11.55 -25.79
C ASN A 336 -11.02 -10.13 -26.25
N ALA A 337 -11.85 -9.51 -27.10
CA ALA A 337 -11.60 -8.15 -27.57
C ALA A 337 -11.66 -7.13 -26.41
N PHE A 338 -12.64 -7.26 -25.49
CA PHE A 338 -12.76 -6.40 -24.33
C PHE A 338 -11.57 -6.61 -23.36
N SER A 339 -11.26 -7.87 -23.03
CA SER A 339 -10.16 -8.25 -22.15
C SER A 339 -8.82 -7.73 -22.66
N GLN A 340 -8.49 -7.98 -23.94
CA GLN A 340 -7.24 -7.50 -24.55
C GLN A 340 -7.15 -5.97 -24.62
N ALA A 341 -8.27 -5.30 -24.95
CA ALA A 341 -8.29 -3.84 -24.99
C ALA A 341 -8.08 -3.25 -23.58
N LEU A 342 -8.68 -3.85 -22.54
CA LEU A 342 -8.53 -3.43 -21.15
C LEU A 342 -7.06 -3.63 -20.69
N SER A 343 -6.50 -4.82 -20.95
CA SER A 343 -5.10 -5.14 -20.66
C SER A 343 -4.15 -4.14 -21.34
N ALA A 344 -4.31 -3.88 -22.64
CA ALA A 344 -3.45 -2.95 -23.37
C ALA A 344 -3.49 -1.53 -22.81
N ARG A 345 -4.70 -1.02 -22.49
CA ARG A 345 -4.83 0.29 -21.84
C ARG A 345 -4.20 0.31 -20.44
N GLY A 346 -4.37 -0.79 -19.67
CA GLY A 346 -3.74 -0.95 -18.36
C GLY A 346 -2.22 -0.82 -18.42
N VAL A 347 -1.58 -1.52 -19.36
CA VAL A 347 -0.12 -1.44 -19.57
C VAL A 347 0.32 -0.03 -19.93
N VAL A 348 -0.44 0.67 -20.77
CA VAL A 348 -0.15 2.07 -21.14
C VAL A 348 -0.25 2.97 -19.90
N ARG A 349 -1.35 2.86 -19.13
CA ARG A 349 -1.56 3.65 -17.92
C ARG A 349 -0.49 3.40 -16.85
N ALA A 350 -0.10 2.15 -16.63
CA ALA A 350 0.91 1.79 -15.63
C ALA A 350 2.27 2.46 -15.89
N LYS A 351 2.62 2.79 -17.13
CA LYS A 351 3.89 3.49 -17.46
C LYS A 351 3.99 4.88 -16.83
N ASP A 352 2.85 5.53 -16.56
CA ASP A 352 2.81 6.83 -15.89
C ASP A 352 3.06 6.69 -14.38
N LEU A 353 2.96 5.47 -13.83
CA LEU A 353 3.07 5.16 -12.42
C LEU A 353 4.42 4.50 -12.13
N GLY A 354 5.49 5.29 -12.12
CA GLY A 354 6.85 4.81 -11.87
C GLY A 354 7.51 5.49 -10.67
N TRP A 355 8.38 4.76 -9.98
CA TRP A 355 9.17 5.32 -8.87
C TRP A 355 10.02 6.54 -9.26
N PRO A 356 10.58 6.64 -10.50
CA PRO A 356 11.31 7.84 -10.92
C PRO A 356 10.47 9.13 -10.83
N ALA A 357 9.20 9.09 -11.22
CA ALA A 357 8.31 10.24 -11.14
C ALA A 357 7.99 10.61 -9.67
N CYS A 358 7.67 9.61 -8.85
CA CYS A 358 7.44 9.77 -7.41
C CYS A 358 8.66 10.38 -6.72
N ALA A 359 9.87 9.86 -7.00
CA ALA A 359 11.13 10.34 -6.44
C ALA A 359 11.43 11.78 -6.85
N ALA A 360 11.26 12.12 -8.13
CA ALA A 360 11.48 13.48 -8.62
C ALA A 360 10.55 14.52 -7.97
N LEU A 361 9.27 14.17 -7.76
CA LEU A 361 8.32 15.04 -7.06
C LEU A 361 8.67 15.18 -5.57
N THR A 362 9.04 14.08 -4.92
CA THR A 362 9.41 14.04 -3.51
C THR A 362 10.71 14.82 -3.25
N ALA A 363 11.74 14.65 -4.09
CA ALA A 363 13.03 15.35 -3.95
C ALA A 363 12.89 16.88 -3.96
N ARG A 364 11.91 17.42 -4.68
CA ARG A 364 11.63 18.88 -4.71
C ARG A 364 11.08 19.42 -3.38
N LYS A 365 10.63 18.52 -2.49
CA LYS A 365 9.99 18.87 -1.22
C LYS A 365 10.83 18.49 0.00
N ILE A 366 11.83 17.67 -0.21
CA ILE A 366 12.89 17.32 0.74
C ILE A 366 14.07 18.29 0.53
#